data_80020888cb85fd2be1ddf6853616703d
#
_entry.id   80020888cb85fd2be1ddf6853616703d
#
_cell.length_a   1.000
_cell.length_b   1.000
_cell.length_c   1.000
_cell.angle_alpha   90.00
_cell.angle_beta   90.00
_cell.angle_gamma   90.00
#
_symmetry.space_group_name_H-M   'P 1'
#
loop_
_entity.id
_entity.type
_entity.pdbx_description
1 polymer ?
#
loop_
_entity_poly.entity_id
_entity_poly.type
_entity_poly.pdbx_seq_one_letter_code
_entity_poly.pdbx_strand_id
1 'polypeptide(L)'
;MTSGERAVDRRWVLGTIGIGAAAGLAGCLGDDDDDDTEGIDDGDDNRNGDEANGDESTLSEPVDFPEDEDEGECAVCSMVAAEYPDWNAQVVHEDGHREYMCSKGCLTAYYFAPEKFTSGDPDEEIAGVWATCFLSGELIDATEAYFVYEQDRDRQDFPMPMGSPLAFSDREDAVSYVEDYDDLNEDDHVITLEDVDREVAEFYREPRLEEMSG
;
A
#
# COMPACT_ATOMS: atom_id res chain seq x y z
N MET A 1 42.95 -2.87 1.09
CA MET A 1 41.92 -3.84 1.38
C MET A 1 40.65 -3.19 0.90
N THR A 2 40.18 -3.60 -0.25
CA THR A 2 39.06 -2.98 -0.96
C THR A 2 37.80 -3.73 -0.57
N SER A 3 36.96 -3.08 0.22
CA SER A 3 35.58 -3.57 0.50
C SER A 3 34.76 -3.42 -0.76
N GLY A 4 34.26 -4.53 -1.27
CA GLY A 4 33.37 -4.55 -2.43
C GLY A 4 31.93 -4.30 -1.95
N GLU A 5 31.41 -3.16 -2.34
CA GLU A 5 29.98 -2.88 -2.31
C GLU A 5 29.27 -3.89 -3.22
N ARG A 6 28.45 -4.73 -2.64
CA ARG A 6 27.52 -5.58 -3.39
C ARG A 6 26.16 -4.85 -3.42
N ALA A 7 25.98 -4.01 -4.43
CA ALA A 7 24.64 -3.59 -4.81
C ALA A 7 23.81 -4.84 -5.14
N VAL A 8 22.71 -5.04 -4.43
CA VAL A 8 21.73 -6.07 -4.74
C VAL A 8 21.04 -5.67 -6.04
N ASP A 9 21.45 -6.30 -7.14
CA ASP A 9 20.95 -6.03 -8.48
C ASP A 9 19.59 -6.73 -8.66
N ARG A 10 18.51 -5.99 -8.59
CA ARG A 10 17.09 -6.41 -8.71
C ARG A 10 16.72 -6.99 -10.10
N ARG A 11 17.67 -7.37 -10.96
CA ARG A 11 17.41 -7.67 -12.37
C ARG A 11 17.49 -9.14 -12.77
N TRP A 12 17.36 -10.10 -11.89
CA TRP A 12 17.44 -11.51 -12.28
C TRP A 12 16.28 -12.36 -11.75
N VAL A 13 15.10 -12.26 -12.30
CA VAL A 13 14.20 -13.40 -12.53
C VAL A 13 13.23 -13.07 -13.69
N LEU A 14 13.67 -13.18 -14.91
CA LEU A 14 12.78 -13.46 -16.03
C LEU A 14 12.94 -14.93 -16.42
N GLY A 15 12.23 -15.77 -15.71
CA GLY A 15 12.01 -17.18 -16.07
C GLY A 15 10.95 -17.31 -17.14
N THR A 16 11.36 -17.64 -18.32
CA THR A 16 10.54 -18.03 -19.50
C THR A 16 9.79 -19.34 -19.25
N ILE A 17 8.45 -19.31 -19.33
CA ILE A 17 7.62 -20.51 -19.59
C ILE A 17 6.51 -20.01 -20.50
N GLY A 18 6.39 -20.35 -21.78
CA GLY A 18 6.08 -21.69 -22.27
C GLY A 18 4.68 -21.65 -22.87
N ILE A 19 4.62 -21.58 -24.21
CA ILE A 19 3.52 -21.56 -25.15
C ILE A 19 2.53 -22.72 -24.91
N GLY A 20 1.22 -22.42 -24.90
CA GLY A 20 0.15 -23.40 -25.03
C GLY A 20 -1.00 -22.82 -25.84
N ALA A 21 -1.04 -23.08 -27.15
CA ALA A 21 -2.13 -22.76 -28.04
C ALA A 21 -3.25 -23.81 -27.94
N ALA A 22 -4.51 -23.36 -27.86
CA ALA A 22 -5.65 -24.15 -28.29
C ALA A 22 -6.76 -23.26 -28.84
N ALA A 23 -7.07 -23.48 -30.09
CA ALA A 23 -8.13 -22.87 -30.86
C ALA A 23 -9.50 -23.45 -30.53
N GLY A 24 -10.53 -22.65 -30.57
CA GLY A 24 -11.94 -23.08 -30.50
C GLY A 24 -12.85 -22.05 -31.16
N LEU A 25 -13.28 -22.36 -32.40
CA LEU A 25 -14.24 -21.62 -33.23
C LEU A 25 -15.68 -21.93 -32.83
N ALA A 26 -16.56 -20.98 -32.98
CA ALA A 26 -17.94 -20.98 -33.45
C ALA A 26 -18.70 -19.85 -32.77
N GLY A 27 -19.23 -18.85 -33.38
CA GLY A 27 -20.05 -18.76 -34.60
C GLY A 27 -21.53 -18.67 -34.18
N CYS A 28 -22.14 -17.49 -34.35
CA CYS A 28 -23.50 -17.35 -34.79
C CYS A 28 -23.80 -15.89 -35.18
N LEU A 29 -24.06 -15.71 -36.42
CA LEU A 29 -24.69 -14.56 -37.06
C LEU A 29 -26.20 -14.57 -36.71
N GLY A 30 -26.79 -13.40 -36.55
CA GLY A 30 -28.23 -13.17 -36.51
C GLY A 30 -28.50 -11.73 -36.96
N ASP A 31 -28.99 -11.60 -38.13
CA ASP A 31 -29.36 -10.39 -38.91
C ASP A 31 -30.78 -9.90 -38.54
N ASP A 32 -30.98 -8.59 -38.89
CA ASP A 32 -32.25 -7.91 -39.22
C ASP A 32 -33.20 -7.56 -38.06
N ASP A 33 -33.77 -6.38 -37.92
CA ASP A 33 -34.41 -5.42 -38.80
C ASP A 33 -34.72 -4.11 -38.08
N ASP A 34 -34.81 -3.05 -38.86
CA ASP A 34 -35.23 -1.69 -38.58
C ASP A 34 -36.53 -1.55 -37.77
N ASP A 35 -36.63 -0.56 -36.89
CA ASP A 35 -37.77 0.35 -36.91
C ASP A 35 -37.49 1.65 -36.09
N ASP A 36 -37.75 2.76 -36.77
CA ASP A 36 -37.76 4.14 -36.28
C ASP A 36 -38.86 4.37 -35.27
N THR A 37 -38.55 4.98 -34.12
CA THR A 37 -39.54 5.85 -33.46
C THR A 37 -38.83 6.94 -32.62
N GLU A 38 -39.00 8.16 -33.08
CA GLU A 38 -38.74 9.38 -32.31
C GLU A 38 -39.66 9.46 -31.09
N GLY A 39 -39.08 9.74 -29.94
CA GLY A 39 -39.82 10.02 -28.72
C GLY A 39 -38.96 10.81 -27.75
N ILE A 40 -39.14 12.14 -27.81
CA ILE A 40 -38.66 13.10 -26.81
C ILE A 40 -39.53 12.90 -25.57
N ASP A 41 -38.97 12.67 -24.41
CA ASP A 41 -39.59 13.11 -23.17
C ASP A 41 -38.56 13.37 -22.06
N ASP A 42 -38.86 14.45 -21.36
CA ASP A 42 -38.07 15.14 -20.36
C ASP A 42 -37.91 14.35 -19.07
N GLY A 43 -36.74 14.54 -18.43
CA GLY A 43 -36.62 14.67 -16.98
C GLY A 43 -36.85 13.42 -16.14
N ASP A 44 -35.77 12.92 -15.57
CA ASP A 44 -35.77 12.64 -14.12
C ASP A 44 -34.33 12.63 -13.60
N ASP A 45 -34.05 13.62 -12.76
CA ASP A 45 -32.95 13.63 -11.82
C ASP A 45 -33.06 12.42 -10.90
N ASN A 46 -32.53 11.27 -11.30
CA ASN A 46 -32.30 10.18 -10.35
C ASN A 46 -30.92 10.32 -9.72
N ARG A 47 -30.82 11.24 -8.78
CA ARG A 47 -29.81 11.17 -7.73
C ARG A 47 -30.11 9.97 -6.86
N ASN A 48 -29.82 8.78 -7.33
CA ASN A 48 -29.59 7.68 -6.43
C ASN A 48 -28.28 7.99 -5.71
N GLY A 49 -28.43 8.42 -4.45
CA GLY A 49 -27.38 8.26 -3.48
C GLY A 49 -27.08 6.77 -3.42
N ASP A 50 -25.93 6.35 -3.91
CA ASP A 50 -25.35 5.08 -3.55
C ASP A 50 -25.15 5.10 -2.05
N GLU A 51 -26.12 4.55 -1.33
CA GLU A 51 -25.90 4.08 0.01
C GLU A 51 -24.83 2.99 -0.14
N ALA A 52 -23.62 3.30 0.28
CA ALA A 52 -22.51 2.36 0.34
C ALA A 52 -22.88 1.21 1.28
N ASN A 53 -23.51 0.18 0.72
CA ASN A 53 -23.39 -1.15 1.27
C ASN A 53 -21.94 -1.55 1.02
N GLY A 54 -21.07 -1.32 2.00
CA GLY A 54 -19.72 -1.83 2.00
C GLY A 54 -19.77 -3.33 1.80
N ASP A 55 -19.46 -3.76 0.59
CA ASP A 55 -19.32 -5.18 0.30
C ASP A 55 -18.13 -5.66 1.14
N GLU A 56 -18.32 -6.65 2.03
CA GLU A 56 -17.26 -7.19 2.89
C GLU A 56 -16.01 -7.58 2.07
N SER A 57 -16.14 -7.81 0.77
CA SER A 57 -15.03 -8.08 -0.13
C SER A 57 -14.10 -6.86 -0.31
N THR A 58 -14.61 -5.64 -0.19
CA THR A 58 -13.81 -4.41 -0.33
C THR A 58 -12.95 -4.10 0.90
N LEU A 59 -13.29 -4.67 2.06
CA LEU A 59 -12.55 -4.50 3.32
C LEU A 59 -11.39 -5.48 3.47
N SER A 60 -11.44 -6.60 2.75
CA SER A 60 -10.49 -7.72 2.88
C SER A 60 -9.40 -7.75 1.81
N GLU A 61 -9.45 -6.87 0.81
CA GLU A 61 -8.51 -6.84 -0.31
C GLU A 61 -7.96 -5.42 -0.54
N PRO A 62 -6.67 -5.31 -0.94
CA PRO A 62 -6.11 -4.04 -1.35
C PRO A 62 -6.72 -3.58 -2.68
N VAL A 63 -6.67 -2.28 -2.93
CA VAL A 63 -7.08 -1.68 -4.20
C VAL A 63 -5.89 -1.01 -4.90
N ASP A 64 -6.03 -0.69 -6.17
CA ASP A 64 -5.05 0.11 -6.89
C ASP A 64 -4.95 1.51 -6.27
N PHE A 65 -3.73 2.05 -6.19
CA PHE A 65 -3.52 3.40 -5.68
C PHE A 65 -4.02 4.44 -6.71
N PRO A 66 -4.86 5.40 -6.28
CA PRO A 66 -5.27 6.48 -7.16
C PRO A 66 -4.07 7.31 -7.63
N GLU A 67 -4.04 7.62 -8.92
CA GLU A 67 -3.02 8.50 -9.52
C GLU A 67 -3.37 9.98 -9.39
N ASP A 68 -4.62 10.29 -9.05
CA ASP A 68 -5.10 11.65 -8.83
C ASP A 68 -4.55 12.22 -7.52
N GLU A 69 -4.09 13.47 -7.57
CA GLU A 69 -3.46 14.13 -6.42
C GLU A 69 -4.43 14.28 -5.23
N ASP A 70 -5.72 14.50 -5.50
CA ASP A 70 -6.71 14.72 -4.44
C ASP A 70 -7.16 13.38 -3.80
N GLU A 71 -7.26 12.30 -4.61
CA GLU A 71 -7.73 10.99 -4.15
C GLU A 71 -6.61 10.09 -3.63
N GLY A 72 -5.38 10.22 -4.17
CA GLY A 72 -4.21 9.40 -3.87
C GLY A 72 -3.22 10.05 -2.90
N GLU A 73 -3.60 11.16 -2.25
CA GLU A 73 -2.76 11.87 -1.31
C GLU A 73 -2.42 11.01 -0.08
N CYS A 74 -1.15 11.04 0.32
CA CYS A 74 -0.70 10.36 1.54
C CYS A 74 -1.29 11.07 2.77
N ALA A 75 -2.07 10.35 3.56
CA ALA A 75 -2.72 10.86 4.76
C ALA A 75 -1.77 11.57 5.76
N VAL A 76 -0.48 11.20 5.75
CA VAL A 76 0.50 11.72 6.71
C VAL A 76 1.32 12.88 6.15
N CYS A 77 1.68 12.89 4.87
CA CYS A 77 2.66 13.84 4.35
C CYS A 77 2.27 14.52 3.03
N SER A 78 1.08 14.25 2.51
CA SER A 78 0.51 14.87 1.32
C SER A 78 1.28 14.62 0.01
N MET A 79 2.05 13.52 -0.07
CA MET A 79 2.67 13.06 -1.33
C MET A 79 1.71 12.07 -2.01
N VAL A 80 1.67 12.04 -3.33
CA VAL A 80 0.83 11.08 -4.06
C VAL A 80 1.38 9.67 -3.87
N ALA A 81 0.61 8.78 -3.23
CA ALA A 81 1.09 7.45 -2.85
C ALA A 81 1.43 6.55 -4.06
N ALA A 82 0.71 6.72 -5.19
CA ALA A 82 0.96 6.00 -6.43
C ALA A 82 2.35 6.27 -7.04
N GLU A 83 2.97 7.42 -6.74
CA GLU A 83 4.31 7.76 -7.23
C GLU A 83 5.43 6.94 -6.56
N TYR A 84 5.10 6.19 -5.50
CA TYR A 84 6.05 5.41 -4.70
C TYR A 84 5.69 3.91 -4.66
N PRO A 85 5.57 3.22 -5.79
CA PRO A 85 5.04 1.86 -5.86
C PRO A 85 5.84 0.82 -5.06
N ASP A 86 7.16 1.01 -4.91
CA ASP A 86 8.01 0.11 -4.10
C ASP A 86 7.89 0.35 -2.58
N TRP A 87 7.21 1.44 -2.18
CA TRP A 87 7.25 1.94 -0.79
C TRP A 87 5.88 2.11 -0.16
N ASN A 88 4.85 2.24 -0.97
CA ASN A 88 3.52 2.63 -0.53
C ASN A 88 2.82 1.58 0.35
N ALA A 89 1.75 2.03 0.99
CA ALA A 89 0.87 1.25 1.84
C ALA A 89 -0.53 1.82 1.82
N GLN A 90 -1.52 1.05 2.25
CA GLN A 90 -2.90 1.49 2.38
C GLN A 90 -3.59 0.89 3.59
N VAL A 91 -4.56 1.61 4.10
CA VAL A 91 -5.42 1.21 5.22
C VAL A 91 -6.87 1.32 4.78
N VAL A 92 -7.73 0.42 5.24
CA VAL A 92 -9.18 0.55 5.14
C VAL A 92 -9.80 0.49 6.53
N HIS A 93 -10.77 1.34 6.78
CA HIS A 93 -11.58 1.36 8.01
C HIS A 93 -12.85 0.51 7.84
N GLU A 94 -13.52 0.17 8.96
CA GLU A 94 -14.73 -0.69 8.93
C GLU A 94 -15.89 -0.08 8.16
N ASP A 95 -15.96 1.26 8.06
CA ASP A 95 -16.93 1.98 7.23
C ASP A 95 -16.62 1.96 5.72
N GLY A 96 -15.46 1.38 5.33
CA GLY A 96 -14.97 1.32 3.95
C GLY A 96 -14.12 2.50 3.53
N HIS A 97 -13.92 3.49 4.41
CA HIS A 97 -13.02 4.62 4.14
C HIS A 97 -11.57 4.13 4.00
N ARG A 98 -10.86 4.61 2.95
CA ARG A 98 -9.48 4.22 2.68
C ARG A 98 -8.54 5.40 2.80
N GLU A 99 -7.35 5.10 3.32
CA GLU A 99 -6.25 6.03 3.40
C GLU A 99 -5.02 5.43 2.72
N TYR A 100 -4.27 6.27 2.04
CA TYR A 100 -3.08 5.89 1.31
C TYR A 100 -1.83 6.50 1.94
N MET A 101 -0.76 5.77 1.96
CA MET A 101 0.54 6.20 2.45
C MET A 101 1.63 6.02 1.39
N CYS A 102 2.44 7.04 1.17
CA CYS A 102 3.55 6.98 0.23
C CYS A 102 4.69 6.05 0.69
N SER A 103 4.69 5.65 1.95
CA SER A 103 5.72 4.75 2.51
C SER A 103 5.25 4.04 3.78
N LYS A 104 5.91 2.92 4.12
CA LYS A 104 5.70 2.24 5.40
C LYS A 104 6.07 3.12 6.60
N GLY A 105 6.97 4.12 6.43
CA GLY A 105 7.23 5.11 7.48
C GLY A 105 6.04 6.05 7.75
N CYS A 106 5.23 6.36 6.73
CA CYS A 106 3.96 7.03 6.93
C CYS A 106 2.91 6.08 7.51
N LEU A 107 2.92 4.80 7.11
CA LEU A 107 2.06 3.78 7.70
C LEU A 107 2.29 3.64 9.22
N THR A 108 3.54 3.61 9.69
CA THR A 108 3.82 3.51 11.14
C THR A 108 3.26 4.70 11.92
N ALA A 109 3.36 5.92 11.38
CA ALA A 109 2.79 7.11 12.01
C ALA A 109 1.25 7.09 12.02
N TYR A 110 0.65 6.68 10.89
CA TYR A 110 -0.79 6.53 10.78
C TYR A 110 -1.33 5.47 11.73
N TYR A 111 -0.74 4.28 11.73
CA TYR A 111 -1.16 3.16 12.57
C TYR A 111 -1.05 3.45 14.08
N PHE A 112 -0.02 4.21 14.46
CA PHE A 112 0.18 4.65 15.84
C PHE A 112 -0.85 5.68 16.30
N ALA A 113 -1.32 6.57 15.43
CA ALA A 113 -2.23 7.66 15.77
C ALA A 113 -3.20 7.97 14.60
N PRO A 114 -4.07 7.00 14.22
CA PRO A 114 -4.95 7.16 13.07
C PRO A 114 -5.88 8.36 13.20
N GLU A 115 -6.35 8.67 14.41
CA GLU A 115 -7.22 9.80 14.71
C GLU A 115 -6.62 11.17 14.37
N LYS A 116 -5.30 11.24 14.16
CA LYS A 116 -4.61 12.48 13.77
C LYS A 116 -4.57 12.71 12.27
N PHE A 117 -4.63 11.64 11.50
CA PHE A 117 -4.31 11.67 10.08
C PHE A 117 -5.47 11.28 9.18
N THR A 118 -6.47 10.56 9.71
CA THR A 118 -7.62 10.16 8.89
C THR A 118 -8.42 11.38 8.44
N SER A 119 -8.87 11.33 7.19
CA SER A 119 -9.86 12.26 6.63
C SER A 119 -11.30 11.79 6.88
N GLY A 120 -11.46 10.54 7.33
CA GLY A 120 -12.73 9.90 7.70
C GLY A 120 -13.12 10.12 9.16
N ASP A 121 -13.91 9.21 9.70
CA ASP A 121 -14.28 9.22 11.12
C ASP A 121 -13.09 8.77 12.00
N PRO A 122 -12.58 9.63 12.90
CA PRO A 122 -11.44 9.29 13.75
C PRO A 122 -11.72 8.20 14.79
N ASP A 123 -12.98 7.89 15.06
CA ASP A 123 -13.41 6.84 15.99
C ASP A 123 -13.62 5.47 15.30
N GLU A 124 -13.46 5.41 13.95
CA GLU A 124 -13.67 4.19 13.18
C GLU A 124 -12.46 3.26 13.27
N GLU A 125 -12.71 1.96 13.49
CA GLU A 125 -11.65 0.95 13.62
C GLU A 125 -11.03 0.60 12.26
N ILE A 126 -9.76 0.19 12.26
CA ILE A 126 -9.04 -0.27 11.07
C ILE A 126 -9.45 -1.71 10.78
N ALA A 127 -9.98 -1.97 9.58
CA ALA A 127 -10.40 -3.27 9.09
C ALA A 127 -9.31 -4.02 8.33
N GLY A 128 -8.40 -3.31 7.63
CA GLY A 128 -7.33 -3.93 6.86
C GLY A 128 -6.16 -2.99 6.61
N VAL A 129 -4.97 -3.56 6.51
CA VAL A 129 -3.71 -2.83 6.26
C VAL A 129 -2.87 -3.60 5.25
N TRP A 130 -2.38 -2.93 4.22
CA TRP A 130 -1.47 -3.52 3.23
C TRP A 130 -0.24 -2.65 3.03
N ALA A 131 0.88 -3.32 2.79
CA ALA A 131 2.15 -2.66 2.53
C ALA A 131 2.88 -3.34 1.36
N THR A 132 3.58 -2.57 0.54
CA THR A 132 4.40 -3.14 -0.53
C THR A 132 5.59 -3.91 0.05
N CYS A 133 5.69 -5.19 -0.27
CA CYS A 133 6.78 -6.08 0.13
C CYS A 133 8.10 -5.64 -0.51
N PHE A 134 9.17 -5.62 0.28
CA PHE A 134 10.49 -5.20 -0.17
C PHE A 134 11.09 -6.10 -1.26
N LEU A 135 10.82 -7.40 -1.20
CA LEU A 135 11.39 -8.37 -2.14
C LEU A 135 10.55 -8.54 -3.40
N SER A 136 9.23 -8.68 -3.25
CA SER A 136 8.34 -8.97 -4.39
C SER A 136 7.82 -7.72 -5.10
N GLY A 137 7.73 -6.59 -4.40
CA GLY A 137 7.05 -5.39 -4.91
C GLY A 137 5.52 -5.52 -4.95
N GLU A 138 4.96 -6.59 -4.37
CA GLU A 138 3.51 -6.81 -4.29
C GLU A 138 2.96 -6.30 -2.95
N LEU A 139 1.69 -5.91 -2.93
CA LEU A 139 0.99 -5.59 -1.68
C LEU A 139 0.74 -6.86 -0.89
N ILE A 140 1.16 -6.87 0.36
CA ILE A 140 0.97 -7.96 1.32
C ILE A 140 0.13 -7.47 2.50
N ASP A 141 -0.56 -8.37 3.17
CA ASP A 141 -1.25 -8.07 4.43
C ASP A 141 -0.22 -7.65 5.49
N ALA A 142 -0.27 -6.40 5.89
CA ALA A 142 0.68 -5.81 6.83
C ALA A 142 0.47 -6.31 8.27
N THR A 143 -0.70 -6.86 8.60
CA THR A 143 -0.99 -7.42 9.93
C THR A 143 -0.32 -8.78 10.14
N GLU A 144 -0.01 -9.49 9.04
CA GLU A 144 0.72 -10.76 9.05
C GLU A 144 2.19 -10.59 8.63
N ALA A 145 2.59 -9.40 8.19
CA ALA A 145 3.92 -9.10 7.70
C ALA A 145 4.94 -8.84 8.81
N TYR A 146 6.21 -8.98 8.46
CA TYR A 146 7.36 -8.63 9.27
C TYR A 146 8.04 -7.38 8.71
N PHE A 147 8.38 -6.46 9.59
CA PHE A 147 9.03 -5.21 9.21
C PHE A 147 10.45 -5.17 9.75
N VAL A 148 11.39 -4.78 8.91
CA VAL A 148 12.71 -4.40 9.41
C VAL A 148 12.69 -2.91 9.76
N TYR A 149 12.92 -2.62 11.04
CA TYR A 149 13.11 -1.26 11.56
C TYR A 149 14.47 -0.72 11.10
N GLU A 150 14.53 -0.35 9.80
CA GLU A 150 15.75 0.17 9.17
C GLU A 150 16.02 1.61 9.63
N GLN A 151 17.16 1.80 10.30
CA GLN A 151 17.54 3.08 10.89
C GLN A 151 18.57 3.85 10.06
N ASP A 152 19.31 3.15 9.20
CA ASP A 152 20.26 3.79 8.30
C ASP A 152 19.56 4.25 7.01
N ARG A 153 19.36 5.56 6.88
CA ARG A 153 18.70 6.19 5.73
C ARG A 153 19.52 6.14 4.44
N ASP A 154 20.79 5.86 4.54
CA ASP A 154 21.71 5.81 3.40
C ASP A 154 21.83 4.37 2.85
N ARG A 155 21.29 3.36 3.56
CA ARG A 155 21.43 1.95 3.19
C ARG A 155 20.55 1.56 2.01
N GLN A 156 19.37 2.14 1.92
CA GLN A 156 18.42 1.94 0.84
C GLN A 156 18.21 3.24 0.06
N ASP A 157 17.80 3.10 -1.19
CA ASP A 157 17.53 4.22 -2.10
C ASP A 157 16.14 4.82 -1.79
N PHE A 158 15.95 5.29 -0.54
CA PHE A 158 14.69 5.87 -0.11
C PHE A 158 14.38 7.16 -0.88
N PRO A 159 13.22 7.25 -1.55
CA PRO A 159 12.81 8.50 -2.21
C PRO A 159 12.39 9.58 -1.21
N MET A 160 12.10 9.21 0.04
CA MET A 160 11.74 10.12 1.12
C MET A 160 12.91 10.31 2.10
N PRO A 161 13.20 11.54 2.53
CA PRO A 161 14.39 11.84 3.34
C PRO A 161 14.36 11.25 4.76
N MET A 162 13.18 10.87 5.24
CA MET A 162 13.02 10.31 6.58
C MET A 162 13.18 8.79 6.64
N GLY A 163 13.38 8.13 5.49
CA GLY A 163 13.44 6.68 5.40
C GLY A 163 12.09 5.98 5.59
N SER A 164 12.11 4.67 5.67
CA SER A 164 10.94 3.81 5.81
C SER A 164 11.37 2.44 6.35
N PRO A 165 10.58 1.76 7.18
CA PRO A 165 10.81 0.34 7.43
C PRO A 165 10.58 -0.46 6.15
N LEU A 166 11.15 -1.66 6.09
CA LEU A 166 11.04 -2.58 4.97
C LEU A 166 10.07 -3.69 5.35
N ALA A 167 9.05 -3.95 4.53
CA ALA A 167 8.06 -4.99 4.78
C ALA A 167 8.45 -6.30 4.06
N PHE A 168 8.27 -7.43 4.74
CA PHE A 168 8.52 -8.78 4.24
C PHE A 168 7.31 -9.68 4.54
N SER A 169 6.95 -10.56 3.62
CA SER A 169 5.90 -11.56 3.84
C SER A 169 6.32 -12.65 4.83
N ASP A 170 7.61 -12.97 4.85
CA ASP A 170 8.17 -14.03 5.67
C ASP A 170 9.20 -13.51 6.67
N ARG A 171 9.14 -14.04 7.91
CA ARG A 171 10.09 -13.67 8.96
C ARG A 171 11.53 -14.06 8.62
N GLU A 172 11.72 -15.18 7.94
CA GLU A 172 13.04 -15.67 7.53
C GLU A 172 13.75 -14.68 6.60
N ASP A 173 13.00 -14.05 5.70
CA ASP A 173 13.51 -13.03 4.79
C ASP A 173 13.88 -11.73 5.53
N ALA A 174 13.07 -11.29 6.49
CA ALA A 174 13.38 -10.15 7.34
C ALA A 174 14.62 -10.40 8.20
N VAL A 175 14.74 -11.60 8.79
CA VAL A 175 15.93 -12.02 9.56
C VAL A 175 17.16 -12.07 8.67
N SER A 176 17.04 -12.65 7.46
CA SER A 176 18.15 -12.71 6.50
C SER A 176 18.65 -11.32 6.13
N TYR A 177 17.74 -10.34 6.00
CA TYR A 177 18.13 -8.95 5.74
C TYR A 177 18.95 -8.37 6.89
N VAL A 178 18.52 -8.51 8.14
CA VAL A 178 19.23 -7.93 9.30
C VAL A 178 20.57 -8.63 9.56
N GLU A 179 20.72 -9.91 9.21
CA GLU A 179 21.97 -10.65 9.32
C GLU A 179 23.08 -10.15 8.36
N ASP A 180 22.70 -9.47 7.29
CA ASP A 180 23.67 -8.90 6.33
C ASP A 180 24.35 -7.62 6.85
N TYR A 181 23.89 -7.08 8.00
CA TYR A 181 24.37 -5.80 8.54
C TYR A 181 24.75 -5.92 10.02
N ASP A 182 25.97 -5.52 10.37
CA ASP A 182 26.53 -5.65 11.72
C ASP A 182 25.82 -4.78 12.79
N ASP A 183 25.13 -3.73 12.37
CA ASP A 183 24.40 -2.78 13.24
C ASP A 183 22.93 -3.14 13.42
N LEU A 184 22.43 -4.15 12.72
CA LEU A 184 21.08 -4.68 12.87
C LEU A 184 21.11 -6.03 13.60
N ASN A 185 20.01 -6.38 14.23
CA ASN A 185 19.79 -7.71 14.83
C ASN A 185 18.30 -8.05 14.82
N GLU A 186 17.99 -9.33 14.92
CA GLU A 186 16.63 -9.84 14.87
C GLU A 186 15.75 -9.34 16.01
N ASP A 187 16.29 -9.30 17.24
CA ASP A 187 15.51 -9.02 18.44
C ASP A 187 15.01 -7.57 18.54
N ASP A 188 15.79 -6.62 18.01
CA ASP A 188 15.48 -5.19 18.10
C ASP A 188 14.95 -4.60 16.78
N HIS A 189 15.21 -5.27 15.63
CA HIS A 189 14.96 -4.68 14.32
C HIS A 189 13.95 -5.46 13.45
N VAL A 190 13.59 -6.70 13.81
CA VAL A 190 12.49 -7.42 13.14
C VAL A 190 11.25 -7.30 14.00
N ILE A 191 10.33 -6.44 13.56
CA ILE A 191 9.10 -6.10 14.28
C ILE A 191 7.86 -6.48 13.47
N THR A 192 6.72 -6.53 14.12
CA THR A 192 5.39 -6.63 13.50
C THR A 192 4.67 -5.28 13.55
N LEU A 193 3.53 -5.18 12.91
CA LEU A 193 2.72 -3.96 12.98
C LEU A 193 2.23 -3.68 14.42
N GLU A 194 2.00 -4.73 15.22
CA GLU A 194 1.60 -4.61 16.63
C GLU A 194 2.70 -4.03 17.53
N ASP A 195 3.97 -4.15 17.12
CA ASP A 195 5.13 -3.60 17.84
C ASP A 195 5.36 -2.11 17.55
N VAL A 196 4.57 -1.51 16.63
CA VAL A 196 4.70 -0.09 16.28
C VAL A 196 4.23 0.76 17.45
N ASP A 197 5.19 1.33 18.14
CA ASP A 197 4.99 2.26 19.25
C ASP A 197 5.35 3.70 18.85
N ARG A 198 5.32 4.60 19.83
CA ARG A 198 5.71 6.00 19.65
C ARG A 198 7.14 6.16 19.12
N GLU A 199 8.08 5.35 19.61
CA GLU A 199 9.51 5.45 19.22
C GLU A 199 9.68 5.12 17.75
N VAL A 200 9.08 4.04 17.27
CA VAL A 200 9.09 3.65 15.85
C VAL A 200 8.42 4.69 14.97
N ALA A 201 7.24 5.18 15.36
CA ALA A 201 6.49 6.17 14.60
C ALA A 201 7.24 7.52 14.52
N GLU A 202 7.77 8.02 15.63
CA GLU A 202 8.54 9.26 15.71
C GLU A 202 9.86 9.16 14.96
N PHE A 203 10.54 8.01 14.96
CA PHE A 203 11.79 7.83 14.22
C PHE A 203 11.62 8.20 12.73
N TYR A 204 10.51 7.78 12.12
CA TYR A 204 10.25 8.05 10.71
C TYR A 204 9.49 9.36 10.46
N ARG A 205 8.61 9.79 11.39
CA ARG A 205 7.66 10.88 11.11
C ARG A 205 7.43 11.83 12.31
N GLU A 206 8.43 12.01 13.17
CA GLU A 206 8.38 12.94 14.32
C GLU A 206 7.76 14.31 13.96
N PRO A 207 8.20 15.04 12.90
CA PRO A 207 7.65 16.35 12.60
C PRO A 207 6.13 16.34 12.33
N ARG A 208 5.62 15.27 11.73
CA ARG A 208 4.20 15.14 11.42
C ARG A 208 3.37 14.84 12.66
N LEU A 209 3.90 14.01 13.56
CA LEU A 209 3.25 13.70 14.84
C LEU A 209 3.23 14.89 15.80
N GLU A 210 4.26 15.75 15.76
CA GLU A 210 4.32 16.98 16.55
C GLU A 210 3.41 18.09 16.02
N GLU A 211 3.38 18.34 14.71
CA GLU A 211 2.56 19.36 14.05
C GLU A 211 1.07 19.22 14.38
N MET A 212 0.59 18.00 14.55
CA MET A 212 -0.81 17.68 14.85
C MET A 212 -1.15 17.74 16.35
N SER A 213 -0.18 18.07 17.22
CA SER A 213 -0.36 18.11 18.69
C SER A 213 -0.63 19.50 19.24
N GLY A 214 -0.88 20.51 18.38
CA GLY A 214 -1.07 21.94 18.71
C GLY A 214 -2.51 22.41 18.84
#